data_f9936d4a2f2dd896873303f540ffc43a
#
_entry.id   f9936d4a2f2dd896873303f540ffc43a
#
_cell.length_a   1.000
_cell.length_b   1.000
_cell.length_c   1.000
_cell.angle_alpha   90.00
_cell.angle_beta   90.00
_cell.angle_gamma   90.00
#
_symmetry.space_group_name_H-M   'P 1'
#
loop_
_entity.id
_entity.type
_entity.pdbx_description
1 polymer ?
#
loop_
_entity_poly.entity_id
_entity_poly.type
_entity_poly.pdbx_seq_one_letter_code
_entity_poly.pdbx_strand_id
1 'polypeptide(L)'
;MRLAAPIEIRYRGEVRLTRIDFYQIESEVDPLLFACRLIDKVYRLGHQIHVHTASEQDTSALDDLLWTFKIERFVPHSRYDSSTTAPIRICHYSEPVMHQDVLVNLSGTIPSFFSRFDRVAEIVPEAESIRESARENYRQYKSKGYPLHYHKLSS
;
A
#
# COMPACT_ATOMS: atom_id res chain seq x y z
N MET A 1 3.22 6.61 16.53
CA MET A 1 4.29 6.19 15.65
C MET A 1 4.14 6.78 14.28
N ARG A 2 5.22 7.21 13.71
CA ARG A 2 5.19 7.80 12.39
C ARG A 2 5.34 6.74 11.32
N LEU A 3 4.52 6.82 10.31
CA LEU A 3 4.62 5.92 9.18
C LEU A 3 5.59 6.44 8.13
N ALA A 4 5.81 7.72 8.09
CA ALA A 4 6.72 8.29 7.12
C ALA A 4 8.14 7.85 7.41
N ALA A 5 8.98 7.90 6.41
CA ALA A 5 10.38 7.65 6.59
C ALA A 5 10.93 8.60 7.66
N PRO A 6 11.96 8.17 8.36
CA PRO A 6 12.48 8.99 9.44
C PRO A 6 13.07 10.31 8.98
N ILE A 7 13.43 10.40 7.72
CA ILE A 7 13.95 11.66 7.22
C ILE A 7 12.79 12.58 6.98
N GLU A 8 12.73 13.60 7.71
CA GLU A 8 11.60 14.47 7.61
C GLU A 8 11.96 15.84 7.13
N ILE A 9 13.19 16.22 7.23
CA ILE A 9 13.59 17.55 6.83
C ILE A 9 13.68 17.61 5.33
N ARG A 10 13.04 18.58 4.76
CA ARG A 10 12.89 18.61 3.32
C ARG A 10 13.49 19.80 2.65
N TYR A 11 13.84 20.80 3.39
CA TYR A 11 14.37 21.98 2.78
C TYR A 11 15.86 21.85 2.56
N ARG A 12 16.42 22.79 1.83
CA ARG A 12 17.83 22.84 1.51
C ARG A 12 18.30 21.68 0.67
N GLY A 13 17.43 21.20 -0.17
CA GLY A 13 17.80 20.13 -1.07
C GLY A 13 17.80 18.75 -0.46
N GLU A 14 17.39 18.64 0.79
CA GLU A 14 17.29 17.32 1.40
C GLU A 14 16.17 16.53 0.73
N VAL A 15 16.41 15.24 0.58
CA VAL A 15 15.49 14.37 -0.11
C VAL A 15 14.95 13.36 0.88
N ARG A 16 13.61 13.28 0.93
CA ARG A 16 12.96 12.26 1.75
C ARG A 16 13.01 10.95 1.01
N LEU A 17 13.48 9.90 1.68
CA LEU A 17 13.46 8.57 1.13
C LEU A 17 12.17 7.87 1.55
N THR A 18 11.47 7.31 0.57
CA THR A 18 10.29 6.51 0.84
C THR A 18 10.68 5.27 1.62
N ARG A 19 9.97 4.99 2.69
CA ARG A 19 10.19 3.76 3.43
C ARG A 19 9.36 2.65 2.82
N ILE A 20 9.97 1.50 2.57
CA ILE A 20 9.29 0.37 1.95
C ILE A 20 9.14 -0.74 2.99
N ASP A 21 7.91 -1.17 3.21
CA ASP A 21 7.62 -2.30 4.08
C ASP A 21 7.03 -3.43 3.26
N PHE A 22 7.62 -4.62 3.34
CA PHE A 22 7.09 -5.82 2.70
C PHE A 22 6.36 -6.64 3.75
N TYR A 23 5.12 -6.98 3.46
CA TYR A 23 4.31 -7.82 4.34
C TYR A 23 4.08 -9.15 3.65
N GLN A 24 4.78 -10.18 4.10
CA GLN A 24 4.64 -11.52 3.54
C GLN A 24 3.54 -12.25 4.27
N ILE A 25 2.50 -12.64 3.52
CA ILE A 25 1.29 -13.24 4.07
C ILE A 25 1.41 -14.74 3.98
N GLU A 26 1.08 -15.45 5.05
CA GLU A 26 1.04 -16.90 5.02
C GLU A 26 -0.26 -17.39 4.39
N SER A 27 -0.29 -18.68 4.02
CA SER A 27 -1.36 -19.20 3.18
C SER A 27 -2.74 -19.14 3.83
N GLU A 28 -2.80 -19.16 5.14
CA GLU A 28 -4.10 -19.12 5.83
C GLU A 28 -4.69 -17.72 5.90
N VAL A 29 -3.94 -16.71 5.52
CA VAL A 29 -4.41 -15.34 5.63
C VAL A 29 -4.87 -14.86 4.27
N ASP A 30 -6.10 -14.38 4.20
CA ASP A 30 -6.62 -13.80 2.97
C ASP A 30 -5.92 -12.49 2.71
N PRO A 31 -5.21 -12.34 1.59
CA PRO A 31 -4.47 -11.11 1.33
C PRO A 31 -5.33 -9.86 1.27
N LEU A 32 -6.53 -9.96 0.70
CA LEU A 32 -7.40 -8.80 0.63
C LEU A 32 -7.92 -8.41 1.99
N LEU A 33 -8.21 -9.39 2.83
CA LEU A 33 -8.66 -9.09 4.18
C LEU A 33 -7.53 -8.47 4.99
N PHE A 34 -6.31 -8.97 4.81
CA PHE A 34 -5.17 -8.34 5.45
C PHE A 34 -5.03 -6.90 4.99
N ALA A 35 -5.19 -6.66 3.69
CA ALA A 35 -5.11 -5.30 3.16
C ALA A 35 -6.15 -4.40 3.82
N CYS A 36 -7.37 -4.89 3.98
CA CYS A 36 -8.41 -4.10 4.62
C CYS A 36 -8.04 -3.73 6.05
N ARG A 37 -7.47 -4.68 6.78
CA ARG A 37 -7.07 -4.43 8.16
C ARG A 37 -5.93 -3.42 8.23
N LEU A 38 -4.97 -3.55 7.32
CA LEU A 38 -3.87 -2.60 7.28
C LEU A 38 -4.35 -1.21 6.92
N ILE A 39 -5.22 -1.12 5.93
CA ILE A 39 -5.78 0.16 5.49
C ILE A 39 -6.54 0.82 6.64
N ASP A 40 -7.36 0.04 7.34
CA ASP A 40 -8.11 0.58 8.48
C ASP A 40 -7.16 1.11 9.56
N LYS A 41 -6.13 0.35 9.88
CA LYS A 41 -5.18 0.76 10.91
C LYS A 41 -4.45 2.04 10.50
N VAL A 42 -3.99 2.11 9.27
CA VAL A 42 -3.24 3.26 8.78
C VAL A 42 -4.14 4.49 8.70
N TYR A 43 -5.38 4.29 8.27
CA TYR A 43 -6.33 5.38 8.25
C TYR A 43 -6.58 5.95 9.64
N ARG A 44 -6.70 5.08 10.63
CA ARG A 44 -6.97 5.54 11.99
C ARG A 44 -5.79 6.24 12.62
N LEU A 45 -4.61 6.04 12.06
CA LEU A 45 -3.43 6.80 12.47
C LEU A 45 -3.38 8.19 11.83
N GLY A 46 -4.36 8.51 10.98
CA GLY A 46 -4.47 9.85 10.41
C GLY A 46 -3.89 10.00 9.03
N HIS A 47 -3.64 8.91 8.32
CA HIS A 47 -2.99 8.99 7.01
C HIS A 47 -3.98 8.89 5.86
N GLN A 48 -3.58 9.47 4.74
CA GLN A 48 -4.27 9.29 3.48
C GLN A 48 -3.61 8.14 2.73
N ILE A 49 -4.41 7.33 2.05
CA ILE A 49 -3.92 6.09 1.48
C ILE A 49 -4.33 6.00 0.02
N HIS A 50 -3.36 5.67 -0.82
CA HIS A 50 -3.63 5.28 -2.19
C HIS A 50 -3.37 3.78 -2.30
N VAL A 51 -4.37 3.03 -2.74
CA VAL A 51 -4.25 1.59 -2.91
C VAL A 51 -4.12 1.29 -4.39
N HIS A 52 -3.02 0.67 -4.77
CA HIS A 52 -2.76 0.33 -6.17
C HIS A 52 -2.97 -1.16 -6.37
N THR A 53 -3.93 -1.51 -7.22
CA THR A 53 -4.27 -2.89 -7.48
C THR A 53 -3.80 -3.30 -8.87
N ALA A 54 -3.89 -4.59 -9.17
CA ALA A 54 -3.43 -5.11 -10.45
C ALA A 54 -4.49 -5.02 -11.54
N SER A 55 -5.78 -4.92 -11.19
CA SER A 55 -6.83 -5.01 -12.18
C SER A 55 -8.11 -4.37 -11.66
N GLU A 56 -9.04 -4.14 -12.58
CA GLU A 56 -10.36 -3.68 -12.21
C GLU A 56 -11.08 -4.68 -11.30
N GLN A 57 -10.86 -5.96 -11.55
CA GLN A 57 -11.48 -6.99 -10.74
C GLN A 57 -11.00 -6.92 -9.29
N ASP A 58 -9.70 -6.73 -9.11
CA ASP A 58 -9.13 -6.59 -7.77
C ASP A 58 -9.62 -5.31 -7.10
N THR A 59 -9.73 -4.23 -7.86
CA THR A 59 -10.27 -2.97 -7.32
C THR A 59 -11.69 -3.17 -6.81
N SER A 60 -12.53 -3.83 -7.58
CA SER A 60 -13.90 -4.08 -7.18
C SER A 60 -13.98 -4.96 -5.95
N ALA A 61 -13.15 -6.01 -5.91
CA ALA A 61 -13.17 -6.94 -4.79
C ALA A 61 -12.76 -6.23 -3.50
N LEU A 62 -11.74 -5.40 -3.57
CA LEU A 62 -11.29 -4.66 -2.38
C LEU A 62 -12.31 -3.63 -1.95
N ASP A 63 -12.90 -2.92 -2.92
CA ASP A 63 -13.91 -1.93 -2.63
C ASP A 63 -15.10 -2.55 -1.88
N ASP A 64 -15.58 -3.69 -2.39
CA ASP A 64 -16.69 -4.38 -1.75
C ASP A 64 -16.31 -4.85 -0.34
N LEU A 65 -15.12 -5.39 -0.18
CA LEU A 65 -14.69 -5.92 1.11
C LEU A 65 -14.54 -4.81 2.14
N LEU A 66 -14.07 -3.65 1.74
CA LEU A 66 -13.93 -2.53 2.67
C LEU A 66 -15.25 -2.08 3.24
N TRP A 67 -16.35 -2.29 2.52
CA TRP A 67 -17.67 -1.96 3.04
C TRP A 67 -18.11 -2.90 4.15
N THR A 68 -17.61 -4.14 4.17
CA THR A 68 -18.20 -5.17 5.01
C THR A 68 -17.24 -5.86 5.96
N PHE A 69 -15.93 -5.63 5.86
CA PHE A 69 -15.00 -6.43 6.65
C PHE A 69 -15.11 -6.18 8.15
N LYS A 70 -15.63 -5.04 8.55
CA LYS A 70 -15.95 -4.74 9.94
C LYS A 70 -17.29 -4.03 9.99
N ILE A 71 -18.26 -4.67 10.63
CA ILE A 71 -19.62 -4.16 10.61
C ILE A 71 -19.73 -2.86 11.40
N GLU A 72 -19.01 -2.74 12.51
CA GLU A 72 -19.13 -1.57 13.38
C GLU A 72 -18.33 -0.39 12.88
N ARG A 73 -17.58 -0.54 11.82
CA ARG A 73 -16.70 0.53 11.37
C ARG A 73 -16.91 0.83 9.93
N PHE A 74 -17.04 2.10 9.66
CA PHE A 74 -17.03 2.58 8.29
C PHE A 74 -15.64 3.10 7.97
N VAL A 75 -15.07 2.64 6.85
CA VAL A 75 -13.76 3.09 6.40
C VAL A 75 -13.99 3.94 5.15
N PRO A 76 -13.80 5.26 5.23
CA PRO A 76 -14.10 6.13 4.09
C PRO A 76 -13.17 5.83 2.92
N HIS A 77 -13.74 5.36 1.84
CA HIS A 77 -12.94 5.01 0.66
C HIS A 77 -13.75 5.24 -0.60
N SER A 78 -13.04 5.37 -1.72
CA SER A 78 -13.67 5.48 -3.02
C SER A 78 -12.74 4.94 -4.07
N ARG A 79 -13.33 4.53 -5.19
CA ARG A 79 -12.54 4.19 -6.37
C ARG A 79 -12.03 5.49 -6.99
N TYR A 80 -10.88 5.42 -7.62
CA TYR A 80 -10.25 6.63 -8.13
C TYR A 80 -11.10 7.32 -9.19
N ASP A 81 -11.85 6.55 -9.96
CA ASP A 81 -12.69 7.10 -11.02
C ASP A 81 -13.98 7.73 -10.47
N SER A 82 -14.18 7.66 -9.19
CA SER A 82 -15.36 8.25 -8.54
C SER A 82 -15.22 9.76 -8.48
N SER A 83 -16.35 10.44 -8.55
CA SER A 83 -16.36 11.89 -8.42
C SER A 83 -16.17 12.34 -6.98
N THR A 84 -16.36 11.45 -6.02
CA THR A 84 -16.18 11.79 -4.62
C THR A 84 -14.73 11.65 -4.22
N THR A 85 -14.31 12.45 -3.26
CA THR A 85 -12.97 12.32 -2.69
C THR A 85 -13.07 11.60 -1.36
N ALA A 86 -12.07 10.80 -1.07
CA ALA A 86 -12.01 10.08 0.19
C ALA A 86 -10.56 9.97 0.61
N PRO A 87 -10.29 9.78 1.91
CA PRO A 87 -8.90 9.61 2.34
C PRO A 87 -8.28 8.32 1.85
N ILE A 88 -9.09 7.34 1.45
CA ILE A 88 -8.60 6.08 0.90
C ILE A 88 -9.11 5.98 -0.53
N ARG A 89 -8.20 5.82 -1.48
CA ARG A 89 -8.54 5.75 -2.90
C ARG A 89 -7.94 4.51 -3.50
N ILE A 90 -8.73 3.82 -4.30
CA ILE A 90 -8.34 2.55 -4.91
C ILE A 90 -8.31 2.72 -6.42
N CYS A 91 -7.20 2.32 -7.04
CA CYS A 91 -7.06 2.47 -8.48
C CYS A 91 -6.10 1.43 -9.02
N HIS A 92 -6.32 0.99 -10.25
CA HIS A 92 -5.41 0.03 -10.88
C HIS A 92 -4.73 0.60 -12.14
N TYR A 93 -5.06 1.80 -12.55
CA TYR A 93 -4.60 2.27 -13.85
C TYR A 93 -3.97 3.66 -13.88
N SER A 94 -4.12 4.46 -12.88
CA SER A 94 -3.55 5.80 -12.96
C SER A 94 -2.79 6.18 -11.72
N GLU A 95 -1.92 7.18 -11.90
CA GLU A 95 -1.13 7.70 -10.80
C GLU A 95 -2.00 8.54 -9.88
N PRO A 96 -1.68 8.54 -8.60
CA PRO A 96 -2.38 9.43 -7.67
C PRO A 96 -2.02 10.88 -7.94
N VAL A 97 -3.00 11.75 -7.77
CA VAL A 97 -2.78 13.17 -7.96
C VAL A 97 -2.57 13.87 -6.63
N MET A 98 -3.33 13.48 -5.63
CA MET A 98 -3.37 14.19 -4.37
C MET A 98 -2.66 13.48 -3.23
N HIS A 99 -2.82 12.16 -3.15
CA HIS A 99 -2.33 11.40 -2.01
C HIS A 99 -0.85 11.14 -2.15
N GLN A 100 -0.08 11.49 -1.12
CA GLN A 100 1.36 11.29 -1.10
C GLN A 100 1.83 10.70 0.21
N ASP A 101 0.92 10.21 1.03
CA ASP A 101 1.23 9.75 2.37
C ASP A 101 1.62 8.27 2.35
N VAL A 102 0.65 7.39 2.16
CA VAL A 102 0.88 5.95 2.20
C VAL A 102 0.35 5.31 0.92
N LEU A 103 1.18 4.50 0.31
CA LEU A 103 0.82 3.68 -0.85
C LEU A 103 0.73 2.24 -0.41
N VAL A 104 -0.43 1.62 -0.59
CA VAL A 104 -0.59 0.18 -0.38
C VAL A 104 -0.58 -0.48 -1.74
N ASN A 105 0.43 -1.28 -2.00
CA ASN A 105 0.62 -1.87 -3.32
C ASN A 105 0.23 -3.34 -3.33
N LEU A 106 -0.79 -3.65 -4.10
CA LEU A 106 -1.29 -5.00 -4.29
C LEU A 106 -1.05 -5.50 -5.71
N SER A 107 -0.35 -4.70 -6.53
CA SER A 107 -0.25 -5.00 -7.96
C SER A 107 0.82 -6.03 -8.28
N GLY A 108 1.79 -6.22 -7.41
CA GLY A 108 2.89 -7.15 -7.68
C GLY A 108 4.03 -6.53 -8.47
N THR A 109 3.87 -5.31 -8.94
CA THR A 109 4.93 -4.60 -9.64
C THR A 109 5.21 -3.29 -8.93
N ILE A 110 6.39 -2.74 -9.13
CA ILE A 110 6.73 -1.47 -8.51
C ILE A 110 6.09 -0.34 -9.32
N PRO A 111 5.14 0.40 -8.74
CA PRO A 111 4.54 1.52 -9.47
C PRO A 111 5.58 2.61 -9.72
N SER A 112 5.54 3.21 -10.89
CA SER A 112 6.52 4.23 -11.24
C SER A 112 6.46 5.44 -10.32
N PHE A 113 5.32 5.66 -9.67
CA PHE A 113 5.11 6.83 -8.82
C PHE A 113 5.38 6.54 -7.34
N PHE A 114 5.94 5.39 -7.01
CA PHE A 114 6.05 5.00 -5.59
C PHE A 114 6.84 6.01 -4.76
N SER A 115 7.82 6.65 -5.38
CA SER A 115 8.70 7.54 -4.61
C SER A 115 8.04 8.86 -4.23
N ARG A 116 6.82 9.11 -4.70
CA ARG A 116 6.07 10.27 -4.24
C ARG A 116 5.51 10.10 -2.84
N PHE A 117 5.49 8.88 -2.34
CA PHE A 117 4.87 8.57 -1.06
C PHE A 117 5.91 8.52 0.03
N ASP A 118 5.48 8.85 1.24
CA ASP A 118 6.36 8.73 2.41
C ASP A 118 6.59 7.26 2.74
N ARG A 119 5.61 6.41 2.48
CA ARG A 119 5.70 5.00 2.85
C ARG A 119 4.95 4.14 1.86
N VAL A 120 5.53 2.98 1.54
CA VAL A 120 4.91 2.00 0.66
C VAL A 120 4.77 0.70 1.42
N ALA A 121 3.58 0.12 1.38
CA ALA A 121 3.32 -1.21 1.93
C ALA A 121 3.14 -2.17 0.77
N GLU A 122 4.09 -3.09 0.62
CA GLU A 122 4.03 -4.14 -0.40
C GLU A 122 3.42 -5.38 0.23
N ILE A 123 2.28 -5.82 -0.30
CA ILE A 123 1.60 -6.99 0.25
C ILE A 123 1.89 -8.17 -0.65
N VAL A 124 2.47 -9.22 -0.07
CA VAL A 124 3.01 -10.36 -0.80
C VAL A 124 2.25 -11.62 -0.40
N PRO A 125 1.27 -12.04 -1.21
CA PRO A 125 0.58 -13.31 -0.95
C PRO A 125 1.50 -14.51 -1.10
N GLU A 126 1.06 -15.64 -0.58
CA GLU A 126 1.88 -16.84 -0.58
C GLU A 126 1.66 -17.64 -1.86
N ALA A 127 2.17 -17.19 -2.95
CA ALA A 127 2.26 -17.98 -4.17
C ALA A 127 3.69 -17.85 -4.62
N GLU A 128 4.28 -18.94 -5.06
CA GLU A 128 5.70 -18.93 -5.37
C GLU A 128 6.06 -17.92 -6.45
N SER A 129 5.23 -17.82 -7.48
CA SER A 129 5.50 -16.86 -8.55
C SER A 129 5.41 -15.42 -8.02
N ILE A 130 4.49 -15.15 -7.10
CA ILE A 130 4.34 -13.83 -6.53
C ILE A 130 5.53 -13.53 -5.62
N ARG A 131 5.97 -14.51 -4.86
CA ARG A 131 7.12 -14.32 -3.98
C ARG A 131 8.41 -14.10 -4.76
N GLU A 132 8.53 -14.75 -5.91
CA GLU A 132 9.67 -14.50 -6.78
C GLU A 132 9.69 -13.08 -7.27
N SER A 133 8.55 -12.58 -7.74
CA SER A 133 8.46 -11.19 -8.18
C SER A 133 8.75 -10.24 -7.03
N ALA A 134 8.27 -10.57 -5.83
CA ALA A 134 8.50 -9.72 -4.67
C ALA A 134 9.98 -9.67 -4.32
N ARG A 135 10.68 -10.80 -4.43
CA ARG A 135 12.11 -10.81 -4.17
C ARG A 135 12.87 -9.93 -5.17
N GLU A 136 12.45 -9.95 -6.42
CA GLU A 136 13.04 -9.08 -7.41
C GLU A 136 12.76 -7.62 -7.13
N ASN A 137 11.52 -7.31 -6.75
CA ASN A 137 11.16 -5.94 -6.39
C ASN A 137 11.96 -5.47 -5.18
N TYR A 138 12.14 -6.35 -4.20
CA TYR A 138 12.94 -6.03 -3.03
C TYR A 138 14.36 -5.65 -3.43
N ARG A 139 14.95 -6.43 -4.34
CA ARG A 139 16.30 -6.13 -4.81
C ARG A 139 16.37 -4.79 -5.53
N GLN A 140 15.33 -4.47 -6.30
CA GLN A 140 15.32 -3.19 -7.01
C GLN A 140 15.22 -2.02 -6.04
N TYR A 141 14.34 -2.10 -5.04
CA TYR A 141 14.26 -1.04 -4.05
C TYR A 141 15.60 -0.90 -3.31
N LYS A 142 16.19 -2.03 -2.96
CA LYS A 142 17.44 -2.02 -2.21
C LYS A 142 18.56 -1.40 -3.03
N SER A 143 18.64 -1.75 -4.31
CA SER A 143 19.70 -1.22 -5.17
C SER A 143 19.61 0.28 -5.35
N LYS A 144 18.41 0.85 -5.18
CA LYS A 144 18.21 2.29 -5.26
C LYS A 144 18.37 3.00 -3.92
N GLY A 145 18.67 2.26 -2.87
CA GLY A 145 18.98 2.84 -1.58
C GLY A 145 17.81 3.14 -0.67
N TYR A 146 16.63 2.63 -0.96
CA TYR A 146 15.47 2.89 -0.12
C TYR A 146 15.53 2.07 1.16
N PRO A 147 15.08 2.62 2.31
CA PRO A 147 15.03 1.84 3.53
C PRO A 147 13.97 0.75 3.42
N LEU A 148 14.35 -0.47 3.73
CA LEU A 148 13.48 -1.64 3.57
C LEU A 148 13.26 -2.33 4.90
N HIS A 149 12.00 -2.74 5.13
CA HIS A 149 11.62 -3.53 6.27
C HIS A 149 10.79 -4.70 5.79
N TYR A 150 11.06 -5.88 6.33
CA TYR A 150 10.39 -7.09 5.89
C TYR A 150 9.66 -7.72 7.06
N HIS A 151 8.36 -7.95 6.89
CA HIS A 151 7.51 -8.50 7.93
C HIS A 151 6.93 -9.82 7.45
N LYS A 152 7.16 -10.87 8.24
CA LYS A 152 6.61 -12.18 7.95
C LYS A 152 5.44 -12.40 8.89
N LEU A 153 4.25 -12.58 8.32
CA LEU A 153 3.02 -12.62 9.09
C LEU A 153 2.39 -14.00 8.99
N SER A 154 2.11 -14.60 10.12
CA SER A 154 1.38 -15.84 10.17
C SER A 154 0.02 -15.60 10.83
N SER A 155 -0.92 -16.51 10.54
CA SER A 155 -2.28 -16.37 11.04
C SER A 155 -2.38 -16.61 12.55
#